data_cf66ae1dff7018af8d5eb2a5bb2120f3
#
_entry.id   cf66ae1dff7018af8d5eb2a5bb2120f3
#
_cell.length_a   1.000
_cell.length_b   1.000
_cell.length_c   1.000
_cell.angle_alpha   90.00
_cell.angle_beta   90.00
_cell.angle_gamma   90.00
#
_symmetry.space_group_name_H-M   'P 1'
#
loop_
_entity.id
_entity.type
_entity.pdbx_description
1 polymer ?
#
loop_
_entity_poly.entity_id
_entity_poly.type
_entity_poly.pdbx_seq_one_letter_code
_entity_poly.pdbx_strand_id
1 'polypeptide(L)'
;CLVGSEMCIRDSIESAPPSHPVFISGLEYSPNAGDEFIVVKDEKAAKALSENRAKKIRDKRLAQRSGAANENLFANMADGAKPAVNLIIKSDTNGSLEALVGAIINLKIEEVNIKIVLDAVGPISENDVNLAIASEASIFGFNVRADSAAGNLAEEESISIKYFGIIYDLIDEIKSTIEGSLSPEIKESIKGIALVKDIFKSPKFGAVAGSIVEEGTISSKMNVRVLRDNIVIHEGILDSLRRFKDEAKEVKSGTECGIGISNYSDIKIGDRIEVFEREEIKRRL
;
A
#
# COMPACT_ATOMS: atom_id res chain seq x y z
N CYS A 1 -37.35 -25.11 -4.93
CA CYS A 1 -37.07 -26.55 -4.71
C CYS A 1 -36.04 -26.74 -3.61
N LEU A 2 -36.35 -27.62 -2.65
CA LEU A 2 -35.36 -28.08 -1.66
C LEU A 2 -34.61 -29.26 -2.28
N VAL A 3 -33.29 -29.17 -2.34
CA VAL A 3 -32.44 -30.28 -2.80
C VAL A 3 -31.63 -30.77 -1.62
N GLY A 4 -31.82 -32.01 -1.21
CA GLY A 4 -31.04 -32.64 -0.15
C GLY A 4 -29.64 -32.96 -0.63
N SER A 5 -28.65 -32.62 0.19
CA SER A 5 -27.25 -32.92 -0.07
C SER A 5 -26.81 -34.05 0.86
N GLU A 6 -27.06 -35.27 0.48
CA GLU A 6 -26.10 -36.33 0.83
C GLU A 6 -25.02 -36.35 -0.22
N MET A 7 -23.79 -36.59 0.16
CA MET A 7 -22.56 -36.32 -0.58
C MET A 7 -22.43 -36.93 -1.99
N CYS A 8 -23.39 -37.68 -2.48
CA CYS A 8 -23.35 -38.38 -3.78
C CYS A 8 -24.65 -38.36 -4.60
N ILE A 9 -25.79 -37.89 -4.08
CA ILE A 9 -27.08 -37.98 -4.80
C ILE A 9 -27.85 -36.66 -4.61
N ARG A 10 -28.01 -35.90 -5.72
CA ARG A 10 -28.79 -34.64 -5.75
C ARG A 10 -30.27 -34.97 -5.90
N ASP A 11 -30.87 -35.61 -4.92
CA ASP A 11 -32.31 -35.83 -4.91
C ASP A 11 -33.06 -34.62 -4.37
N SER A 12 -34.13 -34.22 -5.04
CA SER A 12 -35.01 -33.18 -4.56
C SER A 12 -35.88 -33.77 -3.43
N ILE A 13 -35.90 -33.10 -2.28
CA ILE A 13 -36.70 -33.44 -1.11
C ILE A 13 -37.85 -32.47 -0.96
N GLU A 14 -39.01 -32.99 -0.53
CA GLU A 14 -40.21 -32.16 -0.32
C GLU A 14 -40.19 -31.45 1.03
N SER A 15 -39.53 -32.01 2.03
CA SER A 15 -39.44 -31.46 3.38
C SER A 15 -38.11 -31.79 4.04
N ALA A 16 -37.58 -30.86 4.83
CA ALA A 16 -36.38 -31.04 5.62
C ALA A 16 -36.68 -30.92 7.11
N PRO A 17 -36.28 -31.90 7.93
CA PRO A 17 -36.42 -31.81 9.39
C PRO A 17 -35.42 -30.80 9.97
N PRO A 18 -35.62 -30.38 11.27
CA PRO A 18 -34.65 -29.52 11.94
C PRO A 18 -33.21 -30.06 11.87
N SER A 19 -32.24 -29.14 11.74
CA SER A 19 -30.80 -29.45 11.65
C SER A 19 -30.36 -30.27 10.43
N HIS A 20 -31.22 -30.41 9.41
CA HIS A 20 -30.87 -31.10 8.18
C HIS A 20 -30.23 -30.11 7.19
N PRO A 21 -28.98 -30.35 6.69
CA PRO A 21 -28.36 -29.49 5.69
C PRO A 21 -29.05 -29.69 4.34
N VAL A 22 -29.49 -28.59 3.73
CA VAL A 22 -30.20 -28.63 2.45
C VAL A 22 -29.71 -27.56 1.50
N PHE A 23 -29.70 -27.86 0.23
CA PHE A 23 -29.50 -26.92 -0.83
C PHE A 23 -30.84 -26.33 -1.25
N ILE A 24 -30.93 -25.00 -1.33
CA ILE A 24 -32.14 -24.31 -1.77
C ILE A 24 -31.87 -23.73 -3.15
N SER A 25 -32.67 -24.07 -4.14
CA SER A 25 -32.61 -23.51 -5.49
C SER A 25 -33.91 -22.80 -5.84
N GLY A 26 -33.83 -21.82 -6.75
CA GLY A 26 -35.00 -21.04 -7.21
C GLY A 26 -35.24 -19.77 -6.44
N LEU A 27 -34.27 -19.30 -5.66
CA LEU A 27 -34.26 -17.94 -5.11
C LEU A 27 -33.80 -16.96 -6.18
N GLU A 28 -34.38 -15.79 -6.25
CA GLU A 28 -34.04 -14.72 -7.18
C GLU A 28 -32.64 -14.14 -6.86
N TYR A 29 -32.31 -14.06 -5.57
CA TYR A 29 -31.01 -13.58 -5.08
C TYR A 29 -30.43 -14.56 -4.04
N SER A 30 -29.11 -14.66 -4.00
CA SER A 30 -28.42 -15.44 -2.98
C SER A 30 -28.49 -14.70 -1.63
N PRO A 31 -29.01 -15.32 -0.55
CA PRO A 31 -28.97 -14.73 0.78
C PRO A 31 -27.55 -14.68 1.34
N ASN A 32 -27.31 -13.74 2.24
CA ASN A 32 -26.06 -13.70 2.99
C ASN A 32 -26.07 -14.72 4.13
N ALA A 33 -24.88 -15.10 4.61
CA ALA A 33 -24.78 -15.96 5.78
C ALA A 33 -25.40 -15.27 7.01
N GLY A 34 -26.24 -16.00 7.75
CA GLY A 34 -26.96 -15.47 8.91
C GLY A 34 -28.24 -14.71 8.62
N ASP A 35 -28.66 -14.58 7.35
CA ASP A 35 -29.96 -13.98 7.03
C ASP A 35 -31.10 -14.83 7.53
N GLU A 36 -32.12 -14.20 8.11
CA GLU A 36 -33.32 -14.88 8.60
C GLU A 36 -34.18 -15.42 7.44
N PHE A 37 -34.47 -16.70 7.49
CA PHE A 37 -35.37 -17.35 6.57
C PHE A 37 -36.77 -17.46 7.18
N ILE A 38 -37.80 -16.86 6.56
CA ILE A 38 -39.18 -16.82 7.04
C ILE A 38 -40.10 -17.40 5.98
N VAL A 39 -40.94 -18.36 6.43
CA VAL A 39 -42.00 -18.90 5.60
C VAL A 39 -43.26 -18.05 5.71
N VAL A 40 -43.82 -17.62 4.62
CA VAL A 40 -45.04 -16.81 4.55
C VAL A 40 -46.10 -17.57 3.74
N LYS A 41 -47.37 -17.26 4.01
CA LYS A 41 -48.52 -18.01 3.42
C LYS A 41 -48.72 -17.65 1.93
N ASP A 42 -48.44 -16.40 1.54
CA ASP A 42 -48.76 -15.89 0.23
C ASP A 42 -47.52 -15.21 -0.41
N GLU A 43 -47.34 -15.38 -1.71
CA GLU A 43 -46.29 -14.74 -2.48
C GLU A 43 -46.35 -13.21 -2.40
N LYS A 44 -47.56 -12.63 -2.36
CA LYS A 44 -47.78 -11.19 -2.21
C LYS A 44 -47.27 -10.68 -0.86
N ALA A 45 -47.46 -11.45 0.22
CA ALA A 45 -46.93 -11.14 1.52
C ALA A 45 -45.41 -11.27 1.58
N ALA A 46 -44.81 -12.26 0.87
CA ALA A 46 -43.39 -12.44 0.75
C ALA A 46 -42.75 -11.21 0.09
N LYS A 47 -43.30 -10.77 -1.07
CA LYS A 47 -42.80 -9.61 -1.81
C LYS A 47 -42.87 -8.32 -0.99
N ALA A 48 -44.02 -8.06 -0.33
CA ALA A 48 -44.18 -6.88 0.52
C ALA A 48 -43.20 -6.88 1.72
N LEU A 49 -42.92 -8.02 2.31
CA LEU A 49 -41.96 -8.16 3.41
C LEU A 49 -40.53 -7.93 2.94
N SER A 50 -40.17 -8.52 1.78
CA SER A 50 -38.87 -8.36 1.15
C SER A 50 -38.59 -6.88 0.79
N GLU A 51 -39.54 -6.21 0.15
CA GLU A 51 -39.43 -4.77 -0.19
C GLU A 51 -39.24 -3.89 1.07
N ASN A 52 -40.01 -4.17 2.14
CA ASN A 52 -39.88 -3.43 3.39
C ASN A 52 -38.51 -3.66 4.06
N ARG A 53 -37.97 -4.89 4.03
CA ARG A 53 -36.63 -5.19 4.55
C ARG A 53 -35.55 -4.49 3.72
N ALA A 54 -35.64 -4.61 2.40
CA ALA A 54 -34.69 -3.94 1.48
C ALA A 54 -34.67 -2.41 1.69
N LYS A 55 -35.86 -1.81 1.88
CA LYS A 55 -35.98 -0.38 2.18
C LYS A 55 -35.29 -0.02 3.51
N LYS A 56 -35.55 -0.78 4.58
CA LYS A 56 -34.92 -0.55 5.89
C LYS A 56 -33.38 -0.68 5.82
N ILE A 57 -32.87 -1.68 5.10
CA ILE A 57 -31.42 -1.86 4.91
C ILE A 57 -30.82 -0.70 4.15
N ARG A 58 -31.50 -0.24 3.07
CA ARG A 58 -31.09 0.91 2.28
C ARG A 58 -31.04 2.18 3.14
N ASP A 59 -32.12 2.45 3.88
CA ASP A 59 -32.20 3.62 4.76
C ASP A 59 -31.10 3.62 5.83
N LYS A 60 -30.83 2.45 6.41
CA LYS A 60 -29.74 2.26 7.39
C LYS A 60 -28.37 2.50 6.77
N ARG A 61 -28.12 1.99 5.54
CA ARG A 61 -26.87 2.23 4.82
C ARG A 61 -26.69 3.71 4.45
N LEU A 62 -27.73 4.38 4.03
CA LEU A 62 -27.71 5.83 3.73
C LEU A 62 -27.42 6.65 4.99
N ALA A 63 -28.04 6.33 6.12
CA ALA A 63 -27.77 7.00 7.39
C ALA A 63 -26.32 6.80 7.88
N GLN A 64 -25.77 5.60 7.71
CA GLN A 64 -24.37 5.31 8.04
C GLN A 64 -23.39 6.04 7.14
N ARG A 65 -23.69 6.13 5.82
CA ARG A 65 -22.84 6.86 4.87
C ARG A 65 -22.82 8.37 5.13
N SER A 66 -23.95 8.97 5.48
CA SER A 66 -24.02 10.40 5.82
C SER A 66 -23.29 10.74 7.13
N GLY A 67 -23.31 9.85 8.11
CA GLY A 67 -22.52 10.01 9.36
C GLY A 67 -21.01 9.91 9.10
N ALA A 68 -20.58 8.84 8.40
CA ALA A 68 -19.19 8.61 8.11
C ALA A 68 -18.57 9.66 7.15
N ALA A 69 -19.35 10.24 6.24
CA ALA A 69 -18.87 11.29 5.33
C ALA A 69 -18.48 12.58 6.09
N ASN A 70 -19.23 12.95 7.13
CA ASN A 70 -18.92 14.12 7.94
C ASN A 70 -17.70 13.92 8.86
N GLU A 71 -17.56 12.73 9.47
CA GLU A 71 -16.38 12.41 10.29
C GLU A 71 -15.10 12.33 9.44
N ASN A 72 -15.17 11.73 8.25
CA ASN A 72 -14.03 11.62 7.35
C ASN A 72 -13.56 12.96 6.76
N LEU A 73 -14.47 13.94 6.56
CA LEU A 73 -14.09 15.28 6.10
C LEU A 73 -13.20 16.00 7.14
N PHE A 74 -13.49 15.87 8.42
CA PHE A 74 -12.69 16.48 9.48
C PHE A 74 -11.41 15.70 9.78
N ALA A 75 -11.43 14.37 9.69
CA ALA A 75 -10.25 13.52 9.88
C ALA A 75 -9.22 13.71 8.76
N ASN A 76 -9.65 13.83 7.50
CA ASN A 76 -8.76 14.08 6.36
C ASN A 76 -8.13 15.49 6.36
N MET A 77 -8.68 16.45 7.11
CA MET A 77 -8.09 17.78 7.28
C MET A 77 -7.03 17.83 8.39
N ALA A 78 -7.05 16.87 9.32
CA ALA A 78 -6.16 16.85 10.48
C ALA A 78 -4.93 15.94 10.28
N ASP A 79 -5.07 14.82 9.56
CA ASP A 79 -3.96 13.94 9.19
C ASP A 79 -3.56 14.24 7.75
N GLY A 80 -2.32 14.67 7.52
CA GLY A 80 -1.77 14.86 6.18
C GLY A 80 -2.12 13.63 5.33
N ALA A 81 -2.62 13.85 4.11
CA ALA A 81 -3.25 12.86 3.26
C ALA A 81 -2.43 11.55 3.16
N LYS A 82 -2.82 10.55 3.94
CA LYS A 82 -2.24 9.20 3.82
C LYS A 82 -2.57 8.65 2.44
N PRO A 83 -1.63 8.00 1.75
CA PRO A 83 -1.92 7.37 0.48
C PRO A 83 -3.07 6.37 0.64
N ALA A 84 -4.04 6.42 -0.27
CA ALA A 84 -5.18 5.52 -0.27
C ALA A 84 -5.00 4.46 -1.36
N VAL A 85 -5.18 3.19 -1.00
CA VAL A 85 -5.20 2.08 -1.95
C VAL A 85 -6.64 1.62 -2.13
N ASN A 86 -7.18 1.83 -3.32
CA ASN A 86 -8.53 1.44 -3.68
C ASN A 86 -8.55 0.03 -4.27
N LEU A 87 -9.44 -0.82 -3.78
CA LEU A 87 -9.56 -2.22 -4.17
C LEU A 87 -10.97 -2.55 -4.66
N ILE A 88 -11.06 -3.32 -5.73
CA ILE A 88 -12.28 -3.98 -6.19
C ILE A 88 -12.07 -5.48 -6.06
N ILE A 89 -12.98 -6.15 -5.34
CA ILE A 89 -12.88 -7.58 -5.04
C ILE A 89 -14.07 -8.30 -5.65
N LYS A 90 -13.79 -9.28 -6.50
CA LYS A 90 -14.81 -10.16 -7.07
C LYS A 90 -14.52 -11.59 -6.67
N SER A 91 -15.55 -12.32 -6.25
CA SER A 91 -15.44 -13.71 -5.76
C SER A 91 -16.50 -14.61 -6.39
N ASP A 92 -16.28 -15.91 -6.31
CA ASP A 92 -17.21 -16.93 -6.74
C ASP A 92 -18.41 -17.09 -5.83
N THR A 93 -18.23 -16.87 -4.52
CA THR A 93 -19.26 -17.07 -3.49
C THR A 93 -19.24 -15.95 -2.44
N ASN A 94 -20.38 -15.76 -1.76
CA ASN A 94 -20.48 -14.81 -0.65
C ASN A 94 -19.56 -15.16 0.52
N GLY A 95 -19.40 -16.46 0.83
CA GLY A 95 -18.52 -16.89 1.91
C GLY A 95 -17.04 -16.56 1.68
N SER A 96 -16.57 -16.79 0.45
CA SER A 96 -15.21 -16.41 0.05
C SER A 96 -15.02 -14.89 0.09
N LEU A 97 -16.04 -14.14 -0.37
CA LEU A 97 -16.01 -12.67 -0.36
C LEU A 97 -15.92 -12.11 1.06
N GLU A 98 -16.76 -12.60 1.97
CA GLU A 98 -16.77 -12.19 3.38
C GLU A 98 -15.44 -12.51 4.07
N ALA A 99 -14.86 -13.69 3.82
CA ALA A 99 -13.57 -14.08 4.36
C ALA A 99 -12.45 -13.17 3.86
N LEU A 100 -12.44 -12.81 2.56
CA LEU A 100 -11.47 -11.89 1.96
C LEU A 100 -11.59 -10.49 2.52
N VAL A 101 -12.80 -9.93 2.55
CA VAL A 101 -13.08 -8.59 3.10
C VAL A 101 -12.69 -8.53 4.57
N GLY A 102 -13.04 -9.55 5.36
CA GLY A 102 -12.64 -9.65 6.77
C GLY A 102 -11.13 -9.71 6.96
N ALA A 103 -10.42 -10.47 6.14
CA ALA A 103 -8.97 -10.56 6.18
C ALA A 103 -8.31 -9.22 5.81
N ILE A 104 -8.81 -8.52 4.80
CA ILE A 104 -8.29 -7.22 4.37
C ILE A 104 -8.52 -6.12 5.41
N ILE A 105 -9.71 -6.08 6.03
CA ILE A 105 -10.00 -5.11 7.11
C ILE A 105 -9.10 -5.35 8.33
N ASN A 106 -8.72 -6.60 8.58
CA ASN A 106 -7.79 -6.96 9.66
C ASN A 106 -6.33 -6.57 9.36
N LEU A 107 -5.98 -6.26 8.10
CA LEU A 107 -4.70 -5.67 7.74
C LEU A 107 -4.67 -4.20 8.21
N LYS A 108 -4.49 -3.99 9.52
CA LYS A 108 -4.38 -2.65 10.10
C LYS A 108 -3.02 -2.06 9.78
N ILE A 109 -2.92 -1.33 8.67
CA ILE A 109 -1.71 -0.62 8.28
C ILE A 109 -1.94 0.85 8.60
N GLU A 110 -1.17 1.39 9.55
CA GLU A 110 -1.37 2.76 10.04
C GLU A 110 -1.02 3.84 9.00
N GLU A 111 -0.18 3.51 8.03
CA GLU A 111 0.38 4.47 7.07
C GLU A 111 -0.43 4.59 5.76
N VAL A 112 -1.30 3.62 5.45
CA VAL A 112 -2.08 3.57 4.20
C VAL A 112 -3.55 3.33 4.50
N ASN A 113 -4.41 4.08 3.83
CA ASN A 113 -5.86 3.89 3.94
C ASN A 113 -6.33 2.88 2.88
N ILE A 114 -6.72 1.68 3.30
CA ILE A 114 -7.26 0.66 2.41
C ILE A 114 -8.76 0.90 2.24
N LYS A 115 -9.20 1.11 1.00
CA LYS A 115 -10.60 1.34 0.68
C LYS A 115 -11.10 0.28 -0.29
N ILE A 116 -12.04 -0.54 0.15
CA ILE A 116 -12.77 -1.44 -0.73
C ILE A 116 -13.88 -0.61 -1.41
N VAL A 117 -13.70 -0.34 -2.71
CA VAL A 117 -14.64 0.44 -3.53
C VAL A 117 -15.85 -0.40 -3.91
N LEU A 118 -15.60 -1.68 -4.26
CA LEU A 118 -16.63 -2.65 -4.59
C LEU A 118 -16.21 -4.03 -4.11
N ASP A 119 -17.14 -4.70 -3.47
CA ASP A 119 -17.10 -6.11 -3.13
C ASP A 119 -18.36 -6.79 -3.69
N ALA A 120 -18.18 -7.75 -4.61
CA ALA A 120 -19.32 -8.40 -5.26
C ALA A 120 -19.01 -9.83 -5.69
N VAL A 121 -20.06 -10.64 -5.80
CA VAL A 121 -20.01 -12.03 -6.29
C VAL A 121 -20.29 -12.06 -7.79
N GLY A 122 -19.59 -12.94 -8.50
CA GLY A 122 -19.76 -13.18 -9.92
C GLY A 122 -18.55 -12.76 -10.77
N PRO A 123 -18.63 -12.93 -12.11
CA PRO A 123 -17.54 -12.58 -13.02
C PRO A 123 -17.27 -11.08 -12.99
N ILE A 124 -16.07 -10.71 -13.43
CA ILE A 124 -15.68 -9.29 -13.55
C ILE A 124 -16.30 -8.77 -14.85
N SER A 125 -17.14 -7.74 -14.72
CA SER A 125 -17.87 -7.13 -15.82
C SER A 125 -17.20 -5.82 -16.29
N GLU A 126 -17.60 -5.34 -17.46
CA GLU A 126 -17.17 -4.04 -18.00
C GLU A 126 -17.46 -2.88 -17.03
N ASN A 127 -18.58 -2.91 -16.30
CA ASN A 127 -18.90 -1.91 -15.30
C ASN A 127 -17.90 -1.89 -14.14
N ASP A 128 -17.40 -3.05 -13.74
CA ASP A 128 -16.38 -3.16 -12.67
C ASP A 128 -15.06 -2.53 -13.12
N VAL A 129 -14.68 -2.72 -14.41
CA VAL A 129 -13.49 -2.09 -15.01
C VAL A 129 -13.66 -0.57 -15.10
N ASN A 130 -14.82 -0.09 -15.56
CA ASN A 130 -15.13 1.35 -15.60
C ASN A 130 -15.07 1.98 -14.19
N LEU A 131 -15.54 1.26 -13.18
CA LEU A 131 -15.43 1.71 -11.79
C LEU A 131 -13.97 1.74 -11.32
N ALA A 132 -13.16 0.76 -11.73
CA ALA A 132 -11.73 0.72 -11.41
C ALA A 132 -11.00 1.92 -12.02
N ILE A 133 -11.28 2.27 -13.27
CA ILE A 133 -10.73 3.45 -13.95
C ILE A 133 -11.10 4.72 -13.17
N ALA A 134 -12.39 4.89 -12.86
CA ALA A 134 -12.89 6.09 -12.17
C ALA A 134 -12.37 6.25 -10.74
N SER A 135 -12.02 5.16 -10.07
CA SER A 135 -11.55 5.15 -8.68
C SER A 135 -10.06 4.86 -8.52
N GLU A 136 -9.32 4.70 -9.63
CA GLU A 136 -7.91 4.28 -9.62
C GLU A 136 -7.70 3.02 -8.77
N ALA A 137 -8.63 2.04 -8.90
CA ALA A 137 -8.64 0.85 -8.09
C ALA A 137 -8.00 -0.34 -8.81
N SER A 138 -7.33 -1.20 -8.04
CA SER A 138 -6.87 -2.51 -8.53
C SER A 138 -7.98 -3.55 -8.40
N ILE A 139 -8.13 -4.41 -9.43
CA ILE A 139 -9.16 -5.45 -9.47
C ILE A 139 -8.56 -6.79 -9.09
N PHE A 140 -9.16 -7.43 -8.09
CA PHE A 140 -8.79 -8.76 -7.60
C PHE A 140 -9.95 -9.75 -7.80
N GLY A 141 -9.73 -10.78 -8.61
CA GLY A 141 -10.67 -11.86 -8.85
C GLY A 141 -10.27 -13.13 -8.11
N PHE A 142 -11.14 -13.61 -7.22
CA PHE A 142 -10.98 -14.87 -6.51
C PHE A 142 -11.87 -15.95 -7.11
N ASN A 143 -11.27 -16.99 -7.71
CA ASN A 143 -11.96 -18.07 -8.45
C ASN A 143 -12.89 -17.59 -9.58
N VAL A 144 -12.79 -16.36 -10.02
CA VAL A 144 -13.59 -15.78 -11.11
C VAL A 144 -12.70 -15.28 -12.23
N ARG A 145 -13.29 -15.03 -13.39
CA ARG A 145 -12.60 -14.47 -14.56
C ARG A 145 -13.36 -13.25 -15.06
N ALA A 146 -12.68 -12.43 -15.84
CA ALA A 146 -13.30 -11.32 -16.54
C ALA A 146 -14.08 -11.82 -17.77
N ASP A 147 -15.20 -11.17 -18.04
CA ASP A 147 -15.90 -11.32 -19.31
C ASP A 147 -15.04 -10.80 -20.46
N SER A 148 -15.28 -11.26 -21.69
CA SER A 148 -14.49 -10.86 -22.87
C SER A 148 -14.48 -9.33 -23.07
N ALA A 149 -15.61 -8.65 -22.85
CA ALA A 149 -15.71 -7.19 -22.94
C ALA A 149 -14.88 -6.50 -21.84
N ALA A 150 -14.96 -6.99 -20.61
CA ALA A 150 -14.18 -6.49 -19.48
C ALA A 150 -12.66 -6.70 -19.68
N GLY A 151 -12.26 -7.86 -20.24
CA GLY A 151 -10.87 -8.15 -20.55
C GLY A 151 -10.27 -7.17 -21.56
N ASN A 152 -10.98 -6.98 -22.68
CA ASN A 152 -10.56 -6.05 -23.73
C ASN A 152 -10.45 -4.60 -23.21
N LEU A 153 -11.45 -4.14 -22.47
CA LEU A 153 -11.43 -2.79 -21.87
C LEU A 153 -10.28 -2.62 -20.89
N ALA A 154 -9.99 -3.63 -20.07
CA ALA A 154 -8.89 -3.58 -19.11
C ALA A 154 -7.52 -3.51 -19.81
N GLU A 155 -7.34 -4.21 -20.95
CA GLU A 155 -6.14 -4.11 -21.77
C GLU A 155 -6.00 -2.73 -22.43
N GLU A 156 -7.09 -2.19 -23.01
CA GLU A 156 -7.10 -0.86 -23.63
C GLU A 156 -6.73 0.24 -22.63
N GLU A 157 -7.27 0.19 -21.42
CA GLU A 157 -7.06 1.18 -20.36
C GLU A 157 -5.87 0.86 -19.44
N SER A 158 -5.13 -0.22 -19.73
CA SER A 158 -3.97 -0.68 -18.93
C SER A 158 -4.30 -0.96 -17.45
N ILE A 159 -5.53 -1.40 -17.16
CA ILE A 159 -5.95 -1.81 -15.82
C ILE A 159 -5.50 -3.23 -15.53
N SER A 160 -4.77 -3.40 -14.45
CA SER A 160 -4.33 -4.73 -14.02
C SER A 160 -5.46 -5.49 -13.31
N ILE A 161 -5.91 -6.60 -13.92
CA ILE A 161 -6.80 -7.56 -13.28
C ILE A 161 -5.96 -8.73 -12.79
N LYS A 162 -5.97 -9.01 -11.48
CA LYS A 162 -5.22 -10.09 -10.87
C LYS A 162 -6.14 -11.22 -10.42
N TYR A 163 -5.80 -12.47 -10.77
CA TYR A 163 -6.64 -13.65 -10.52
C TYR A 163 -5.98 -14.57 -9.52
N PHE A 164 -6.73 -15.03 -8.54
CA PHE A 164 -6.27 -15.91 -7.46
C PHE A 164 -7.24 -17.07 -7.24
N GLY A 165 -6.71 -18.22 -6.84
CA GLY A 165 -7.45 -19.39 -6.39
C GLY A 165 -7.18 -19.72 -4.91
N ILE A 166 -6.21 -19.04 -4.28
CA ILE A 166 -5.81 -19.24 -2.89
C ILE A 166 -5.93 -17.89 -2.18
N ILE A 167 -6.62 -17.88 -1.02
CA ILE A 167 -6.89 -16.65 -0.25
C ILE A 167 -5.59 -15.99 0.22
N TYR A 168 -4.62 -16.78 0.67
CA TYR A 168 -3.35 -16.26 1.19
C TYR A 168 -2.53 -15.55 0.11
N ASP A 169 -2.49 -16.09 -1.11
CA ASP A 169 -1.78 -15.49 -2.23
C ASP A 169 -2.38 -14.13 -2.61
N LEU A 170 -3.72 -14.03 -2.56
CA LEU A 170 -4.42 -12.77 -2.81
C LEU A 170 -4.10 -11.73 -1.73
N ILE A 171 -4.09 -12.13 -0.47
CA ILE A 171 -3.76 -11.24 0.65
C ILE A 171 -2.31 -10.75 0.56
N ASP A 172 -1.39 -11.63 0.22
CA ASP A 172 0.03 -11.28 0.08
C ASP A 172 0.27 -10.36 -1.13
N GLU A 173 -0.48 -10.53 -2.21
CA GLU A 173 -0.43 -9.60 -3.34
C GLU A 173 -1.01 -8.22 -2.99
N ILE A 174 -2.09 -8.16 -2.20
CA ILE A 174 -2.62 -6.90 -1.69
C ILE A 174 -1.58 -6.21 -0.81
N LYS A 175 -0.89 -6.92 0.09
CA LYS A 175 0.21 -6.36 0.90
C LYS A 175 1.31 -5.80 0.01
N SER A 176 1.74 -6.57 -0.99
CA SER A 176 2.76 -6.12 -1.96
C SER A 176 2.33 -4.84 -2.71
N THR A 177 1.05 -4.75 -3.08
CA THR A 177 0.48 -3.56 -3.73
C THR A 177 0.50 -2.35 -2.79
N ILE A 178 0.21 -2.56 -1.50
CA ILE A 178 0.26 -1.52 -0.46
C ILE A 178 1.71 -1.09 -0.19
N GLU A 179 2.64 -2.05 -0.08
CA GLU A 179 4.09 -1.78 0.06
C GLU A 179 4.61 -0.94 -1.10
N GLY A 180 4.16 -1.22 -2.33
CA GLY A 180 4.51 -0.43 -3.51
C GLY A 180 3.98 1.01 -3.50
N SER A 181 2.94 1.29 -2.71
CA SER A 181 2.37 2.63 -2.53
C SER A 181 3.00 3.41 -1.37
N LEU A 182 3.81 2.75 -0.53
CA LEU A 182 4.54 3.40 0.56
C LEU A 182 5.73 4.18 0.02
N SER A 183 5.99 5.35 0.60
CA SER A 183 7.22 6.08 0.34
C SER A 183 8.42 5.25 0.78
N PRO A 184 9.48 5.15 -0.04
CA PRO A 184 10.67 4.39 0.32
C PRO A 184 11.28 4.94 1.60
N GLU A 185 11.78 4.08 2.45
CA GLU A 185 12.54 4.48 3.63
C GLU A 185 13.96 4.85 3.22
N ILE A 186 14.36 6.08 3.53
CA ILE A 186 15.72 6.53 3.26
C ILE A 186 16.60 6.07 4.43
N LYS A 187 17.45 5.08 4.19
CA LYS A 187 18.46 4.66 5.16
C LYS A 187 19.76 5.38 4.85
N GLU A 188 20.25 6.13 5.83
CA GLU A 188 21.55 6.76 5.75
C GLU A 188 22.61 5.81 6.33
N SER A 189 23.64 5.51 5.55
CA SER A 189 24.79 4.74 5.99
C SER A 189 26.03 5.63 5.98
N ILE A 190 26.66 5.82 7.14
CA ILE A 190 27.91 6.56 7.26
C ILE A 190 29.01 5.69 6.64
N LYS A 191 29.70 6.21 5.62
CA LYS A 191 30.79 5.54 4.92
C LYS A 191 32.17 5.96 5.43
N GLY A 192 32.27 7.19 5.95
CA GLY A 192 33.52 7.67 6.52
C GLY A 192 33.38 8.96 7.29
N ILE A 193 34.32 9.20 8.18
CA ILE A 193 34.40 10.39 9.01
C ILE A 193 35.80 11.01 8.88
N ALA A 194 35.86 12.31 8.61
CA ALA A 194 37.11 13.06 8.59
C ALA A 194 37.11 14.21 9.60
N LEU A 195 38.25 14.41 10.24
CA LEU A 195 38.49 15.54 11.15
C LEU A 195 39.23 16.65 10.42
N VAL A 196 38.73 17.87 10.48
CA VAL A 196 39.36 19.06 9.90
C VAL A 196 40.54 19.51 10.77
N LYS A 197 41.74 19.50 10.18
CA LYS A 197 42.98 19.96 10.83
C LYS A 197 43.41 21.34 10.38
N ASP A 198 43.24 21.65 9.09
CA ASP A 198 43.65 22.90 8.48
C ASP A 198 42.60 23.39 7.46
N ILE A 199 42.67 24.69 7.14
CA ILE A 199 41.75 25.30 6.17
C ILE A 199 42.56 26.01 5.09
N PHE A 200 42.33 25.65 3.83
CA PHE A 200 42.96 26.24 2.67
C PHE A 200 41.93 27.02 1.85
N LYS A 201 42.30 28.23 1.40
CA LYS A 201 41.46 29.01 0.48
C LYS A 201 41.91 28.74 -0.95
N SER A 202 41.03 28.15 -1.75
CA SER A 202 41.27 27.93 -3.18
C SER A 202 40.47 28.93 -4.03
N PRO A 203 41.06 29.56 -5.04
CA PRO A 203 40.35 30.48 -5.95
C PRO A 203 39.21 29.82 -6.74
N LYS A 204 39.29 28.50 -6.94
CA LYS A 204 38.30 27.73 -7.74
C LYS A 204 37.21 27.04 -6.89
N PHE A 205 37.54 26.63 -5.70
CA PHE A 205 36.67 25.76 -4.88
C PHE A 205 36.27 26.39 -3.53
N GLY A 206 36.64 27.68 -3.30
CA GLY A 206 36.33 28.34 -2.03
C GLY A 206 37.19 27.80 -0.88
N ALA A 207 36.57 27.54 0.28
CA ALA A 207 37.23 26.94 1.43
C ALA A 207 37.41 25.43 1.23
N VAL A 208 38.62 24.93 1.33
CA VAL A 208 38.96 23.51 1.28
C VAL A 208 39.43 23.08 2.67
N ALA A 209 38.80 22.10 3.26
CA ALA A 209 39.19 21.54 4.54
C ALA A 209 40.35 20.55 4.37
N GLY A 210 41.51 20.85 4.93
CA GLY A 210 42.59 19.90 5.11
C GLY A 210 42.22 18.95 6.28
N SER A 211 41.83 17.76 5.94
CA SER A 211 41.24 16.81 6.89
C SER A 211 42.02 15.49 6.92
N ILE A 212 41.95 14.79 8.05
CA ILE A 212 42.41 13.41 8.15
C ILE A 212 41.19 12.50 8.28
N VAL A 213 41.15 11.42 7.52
CA VAL A 213 40.09 10.42 7.61
C VAL A 213 40.30 9.61 8.90
N GLU A 214 39.38 9.74 9.88
CA GLU A 214 39.45 8.98 11.13
C GLU A 214 38.95 7.56 10.92
N GLU A 215 37.76 7.42 10.28
CA GLU A 215 37.13 6.12 10.08
C GLU A 215 36.56 5.99 8.67
N GLY A 216 36.51 4.76 8.17
CA GLY A 216 35.88 4.40 6.92
C GLY A 216 36.63 4.88 5.68
N THR A 217 35.84 5.22 4.66
CA THR A 217 36.34 5.62 3.34
C THR A 217 35.51 6.79 2.82
N ILE A 218 36.20 7.81 2.29
CA ILE A 218 35.57 8.99 1.71
C ILE A 218 35.69 8.91 0.21
N SER A 219 34.57 8.98 -0.49
CA SER A 219 34.51 9.01 -1.95
C SER A 219 33.99 10.35 -2.47
N SER A 220 34.42 10.74 -3.67
CA SER A 220 33.98 11.98 -4.31
C SER A 220 32.49 11.92 -4.68
N LYS A 221 31.82 13.08 -4.68
CA LYS A 221 30.40 13.25 -5.04
C LYS A 221 29.38 12.58 -4.08
N MET A 222 29.79 12.20 -2.90
CA MET A 222 28.87 11.70 -1.85
C MET A 222 28.25 12.86 -1.06
N ASN A 223 27.17 12.56 -0.36
CA ASN A 223 26.57 13.49 0.57
C ASN A 223 27.46 13.62 1.81
N VAL A 224 27.60 14.85 2.29
CA VAL A 224 28.43 15.16 3.44
C VAL A 224 27.67 16.01 4.44
N ARG A 225 28.01 15.82 5.70
CA ARG A 225 27.45 16.56 6.83
C ARG A 225 28.59 17.12 7.67
N VAL A 226 28.57 18.39 7.95
CA VAL A 226 29.57 19.05 8.78
C VAL A 226 29.03 19.12 10.21
N LEU A 227 29.78 18.58 11.15
CA LEU A 227 29.47 18.58 12.57
C LEU A 227 30.46 19.48 13.31
N ARG A 228 29.93 20.35 14.15
CA ARG A 228 30.68 21.16 15.12
C ARG A 228 30.13 20.87 16.50
N ASP A 229 30.98 20.45 17.42
CA ASP A 229 30.57 20.06 18.78
C ASP A 229 29.44 19.01 18.76
N ASN A 230 29.50 18.03 17.85
CA ASN A 230 28.50 16.98 17.60
C ASN A 230 27.11 17.52 17.12
N ILE A 231 27.04 18.78 16.70
CA ILE A 231 25.83 19.37 16.12
C ILE A 231 26.02 19.52 14.62
N VAL A 232 25.04 19.06 13.85
CA VAL A 232 25.01 19.25 12.39
C VAL A 232 24.78 20.71 12.08
N ILE A 233 25.76 21.35 11.44
CA ILE A 233 25.69 22.76 11.06
C ILE A 233 25.43 22.96 9.56
N HIS A 234 25.83 21.99 8.73
CA HIS A 234 25.60 22.05 7.28
C HIS A 234 25.50 20.64 6.70
N GLU A 235 24.66 20.51 5.67
CA GLU A 235 24.56 19.30 4.83
C GLU A 235 24.70 19.72 3.37
N GLY A 236 25.51 18.99 2.62
CA GLY A 236 25.81 19.31 1.23
C GLY A 236 26.40 18.14 0.48
N ILE A 237 26.99 18.43 -0.68
CA ILE A 237 27.65 17.42 -1.53
C ILE A 237 29.16 17.69 -1.51
N LEU A 238 29.95 16.63 -1.46
CA LEU A 238 31.39 16.68 -1.58
C LEU A 238 31.75 17.03 -3.04
N ASP A 239 32.17 18.27 -3.26
CA ASP A 239 32.46 18.80 -4.59
C ASP A 239 33.88 18.43 -5.05
N SER A 240 34.87 18.49 -4.15
CA SER A 240 36.23 18.12 -4.45
C SER A 240 36.88 17.29 -3.37
N LEU A 241 37.52 16.17 -3.77
CA LEU A 241 38.35 15.34 -2.92
C LEU A 241 39.75 15.27 -3.51
N ARG A 242 40.76 15.71 -2.74
CA ARG A 242 42.13 15.75 -3.19
C ARG A 242 43.07 15.10 -2.18
N ARG A 243 44.11 14.48 -2.72
CA ARG A 243 45.26 14.00 -1.94
C ARG A 243 46.49 14.76 -2.43
N PHE A 244 47.04 15.64 -1.60
CA PHE A 244 48.07 16.59 -1.95
C PHE A 244 47.60 17.52 -3.13
N LYS A 245 48.11 17.33 -4.35
CA LYS A 245 47.75 18.14 -5.52
C LYS A 245 46.85 17.41 -6.50
N ASP A 246 46.68 16.09 -6.34
CA ASP A 246 45.95 15.23 -7.25
C ASP A 246 44.50 15.01 -6.80
N GLU A 247 43.60 14.95 -7.76
CA GLU A 247 42.22 14.57 -7.49
C GLU A 247 42.15 13.07 -7.14
N ALA A 248 41.51 12.76 -6.03
CA ALA A 248 41.32 11.39 -5.58
C ALA A 248 39.83 11.01 -5.72
N LYS A 249 39.59 9.81 -6.23
CA LYS A 249 38.21 9.27 -6.24
C LYS A 249 37.77 8.76 -4.89
N GLU A 250 38.75 8.24 -4.13
CA GLU A 250 38.51 7.58 -2.84
C GLU A 250 39.72 7.77 -1.94
N VAL A 251 39.47 8.00 -0.64
CA VAL A 251 40.50 8.14 0.40
C VAL A 251 40.14 7.29 1.61
N LYS A 252 41.07 6.46 2.07
CA LYS A 252 40.89 5.54 3.20
C LYS A 252 41.30 6.15 4.55
N SER A 253 40.86 5.54 5.64
CA SER A 253 41.23 5.94 7.00
C SER A 253 42.73 6.08 7.20
N GLY A 254 43.15 7.03 8.05
CA GLY A 254 44.53 7.35 8.35
C GLY A 254 45.23 8.23 7.28
N THR A 255 44.55 8.60 6.21
CA THR A 255 45.14 9.41 5.11
C THR A 255 44.66 10.85 5.19
N GLU A 256 45.58 11.78 4.93
CA GLU A 256 45.26 13.21 4.82
C GLU A 256 44.67 13.51 3.43
N CYS A 257 43.63 14.35 3.41
CA CYS A 257 42.96 14.79 2.19
C CYS A 257 42.41 16.19 2.29
N GLY A 258 42.23 16.83 1.16
CA GLY A 258 41.52 18.10 1.03
C GLY A 258 40.09 17.88 0.60
N ILE A 259 39.13 18.32 1.40
CA ILE A 259 37.71 18.17 1.18
C ILE A 259 37.12 19.54 0.86
N GLY A 260 36.49 19.70 -0.31
CA GLY A 260 35.69 20.86 -0.67
C GLY A 260 34.21 20.50 -0.66
N ILE A 261 33.41 21.29 0.05
CA ILE A 261 31.95 21.11 0.18
C ILE A 261 31.25 22.16 -0.68
N SER A 262 30.28 21.73 -1.46
CA SER A 262 29.52 22.63 -2.33
C SER A 262 28.76 23.68 -1.51
N ASN A 263 28.87 24.95 -1.91
CA ASN A 263 28.14 26.06 -1.31
C ASN A 263 28.38 26.29 0.21
N TYR A 264 29.50 25.80 0.76
CA TYR A 264 29.82 26.00 2.17
C TYR A 264 31.27 26.46 2.38
N SER A 265 31.43 27.55 3.11
CA SER A 265 32.76 28.18 3.35
C SER A 265 33.10 28.42 4.83
N ASP A 266 32.15 28.24 5.77
CA ASP A 266 32.37 28.43 7.22
C ASP A 266 32.88 27.17 7.93
N ILE A 267 33.86 26.51 7.30
CA ILE A 267 34.54 25.34 7.90
C ILE A 267 35.55 25.85 8.96
N LYS A 268 35.61 25.20 10.11
CA LYS A 268 36.56 25.52 11.19
C LYS A 268 37.42 24.31 11.55
N ILE A 269 38.59 24.61 12.07
CA ILE A 269 39.47 23.57 12.61
C ILE A 269 38.77 22.88 13.77
N GLY A 270 38.75 21.56 13.78
CA GLY A 270 38.06 20.74 14.76
C GLY A 270 36.66 20.28 14.33
N ASP A 271 36.14 20.78 13.20
CA ASP A 271 34.88 20.27 12.64
C ASP A 271 35.09 18.82 12.16
N ARG A 272 34.03 18.00 12.27
CA ARG A 272 33.99 16.65 11.70
C ARG A 272 33.13 16.66 10.44
N ILE A 273 33.62 16.00 9.41
CA ILE A 273 32.91 15.83 8.15
C ILE A 273 32.52 14.36 8.04
N GLU A 274 31.23 14.09 8.19
CA GLU A 274 30.65 12.76 7.95
C GLU A 274 30.27 12.65 6.47
N VAL A 275 30.69 11.56 5.84
CA VAL A 275 30.30 11.19 4.49
C VAL A 275 29.32 10.04 4.57
N PHE A 276 28.15 10.21 3.99
CA PHE A 276 27.10 9.22 4.06
C PHE A 276 26.44 8.98 2.70
N GLU A 277 25.90 7.79 2.55
CA GLU A 277 25.13 7.37 1.39
C GLU A 277 23.66 7.21 1.81
N ARG A 278 22.75 7.70 0.96
CA ARG A 278 21.31 7.48 1.11
C ARG A 278 20.90 6.33 0.20
N GLU A 279 20.49 5.25 0.79
CA GLU A 279 19.90 4.12 0.11
C GLU A 279 18.38 4.15 0.31
N GLU A 280 17.64 4.18 -0.79
CA GLU A 280 16.19 4.00 -0.76
C GLU A 280 15.88 2.52 -0.60
N ILE A 281 15.41 2.12 0.57
CA ILE A 281 14.99 0.74 0.85
C ILE A 281 13.47 0.68 0.72
N LYS A 282 12.98 -0.23 -0.13
CA LYS A 282 11.55 -0.56 -0.17
C LYS A 282 11.15 -1.13 1.19
N ARG A 283 10.19 -0.49 1.84
CA ARG A 283 9.62 -1.01 3.08
C ARG A 283 8.90 -2.33 2.80
N ARG A 284 9.03 -3.27 3.72
CA ARG A 284 8.25 -4.52 3.76
C ARG A 284 7.38 -4.48 5.01
N LEU A 285 6.12 -4.93 4.84
CA LEU A 285 5.11 -5.03 5.91
C LEU A 285 5.25 -6.34 6.69
#